data_ecfc9a8280eba30da0574b0fb8a2ccfd
#
_entry.id   ecfc9a8280eba30da0574b0fb8a2ccfd
#
_cell.length_a   1.000
_cell.length_b   1.000
_cell.length_c   1.000
_cell.angle_alpha   90.00
_cell.angle_beta   90.00
_cell.angle_gamma   90.00
#
_symmetry.space_group_name_H-M   'P 1'
#
loop_
_entity.id
_entity.type
_entity.pdbx_description
1 polymer ?
#
loop_
_entity_poly.entity_id
_entity_poly.type
_entity_poly.pdbx_seq_one_letter_code
_entity_poly.pdbx_strand_id
1 'polypeptide(L)'
;MPVKSITMKTVIKYKYVLAAVVVLAVLVLIRALNPGIFRYDAVKWAEPSVTGENIVTPEKLPANGDNILFVILDTDCQVPDITGAVKLTVAPGDLLSGDNLRKIRKSKGPVVLCSEDISVSSRVWMVLSQTGIRNLYILKKDPA
;
A
#
# COMPACT_ATOMS: atom_id res chain seq x y z
N MET A 1 43.86 -6.06 36.41
CA MET A 1 42.44 -6.06 36.84
C MET A 1 41.93 -7.49 36.66
N PRO A 2 41.46 -8.19 37.70
CA PRO A 2 40.96 -9.55 37.55
C PRO A 2 39.59 -9.54 36.89
N VAL A 3 39.52 -10.22 35.76
CA VAL A 3 38.25 -10.50 35.09
C VAL A 3 37.47 -11.48 35.98
N LYS A 4 36.46 -10.99 36.70
CA LYS A 4 35.57 -11.84 37.49
C LYS A 4 34.89 -12.83 36.54
N SER A 5 35.22 -14.11 36.67
CA SER A 5 34.52 -15.17 35.96
C SER A 5 33.03 -15.12 36.33
N ILE A 6 32.21 -14.81 35.38
CA ILE A 6 30.77 -14.82 35.54
C ILE A 6 30.36 -16.27 35.78
N THR A 7 29.93 -16.57 37.00
CA THR A 7 29.59 -17.91 37.42
C THR A 7 28.35 -18.39 36.65
N MET A 8 28.39 -19.59 36.10
CA MET A 8 27.32 -20.19 35.27
C MET A 8 25.92 -20.12 35.93
N LYS A 9 25.87 -20.14 37.27
CA LYS A 9 24.64 -19.97 38.05
C LYS A 9 23.98 -18.59 37.88
N THR A 10 24.76 -17.53 37.68
CA THR A 10 24.24 -16.17 37.45
C THR A 10 23.61 -16.05 36.08
N VAL A 11 24.17 -16.73 35.06
CA VAL A 11 23.63 -16.75 33.69
C VAL A 11 22.26 -17.44 33.64
N ILE A 12 22.07 -18.54 34.38
CA ILE A 12 20.80 -19.27 34.44
C ILE A 12 19.70 -18.43 35.08
N LYS A 13 20.01 -17.63 36.09
CA LYS A 13 19.05 -16.75 36.79
C LYS A 13 18.52 -15.66 35.87
N TYR A 14 19.35 -15.16 34.96
CA TYR A 14 19.01 -14.04 34.06
C TYR A 14 18.79 -14.47 32.60
N LYS A 15 18.55 -15.77 32.35
CA LYS A 15 18.40 -16.31 30.99
C LYS A 15 17.36 -15.57 30.15
N TYR A 16 16.25 -15.15 30.74
CA TYR A 16 15.19 -14.42 30.02
C TYR A 16 15.61 -12.99 29.69
N VAL A 17 16.32 -12.33 30.62
CA VAL A 17 16.84 -10.98 30.40
C VAL A 17 17.93 -11.02 29.31
N LEU A 18 18.80 -12.01 29.38
CA LEU A 18 19.85 -12.20 28.36
C LEU A 18 19.23 -12.48 26.98
N ALA A 19 18.20 -13.34 26.91
CA ALA A 19 17.48 -13.61 25.67
C ALA A 19 16.83 -12.35 25.10
N ALA A 20 16.20 -11.52 25.93
CA ALA A 20 15.62 -10.25 25.50
C ALA A 20 16.67 -9.28 24.95
N VAL A 21 17.82 -9.17 25.60
CA VAL A 21 18.94 -8.33 25.13
C VAL A 21 19.48 -8.83 23.79
N VAL A 22 19.63 -10.14 23.62
CA VAL A 22 20.07 -10.72 22.34
C VAL A 22 19.07 -10.43 21.22
N VAL A 23 17.75 -10.57 21.47
CA VAL A 23 16.71 -10.26 20.49
C VAL A 23 16.75 -8.78 20.09
N LEU A 24 16.90 -7.87 21.08
CA LEU A 24 17.03 -6.43 20.81
C LEU A 24 18.28 -6.13 19.99
N ALA A 25 19.41 -6.75 20.32
CA ALA A 25 20.66 -6.57 19.59
C ALA A 25 20.52 -7.05 18.13
N VAL A 26 19.87 -8.20 17.90
CA VAL A 26 19.59 -8.71 16.54
C VAL A 26 18.67 -7.76 15.78
N LEU A 27 17.61 -7.24 16.39
CA LEU A 27 16.72 -6.25 15.75
C LEU A 27 17.45 -4.96 15.37
N VAL A 28 18.33 -4.46 16.24
CA VAL A 28 19.17 -3.28 15.95
C VAL A 28 20.12 -3.57 14.79
N LEU A 29 20.69 -4.77 14.75
CA LEU A 29 21.61 -5.17 13.70
C LEU A 29 20.91 -5.32 12.35
N ILE A 30 19.71 -5.91 12.33
CA ILE A 30 18.87 -6.00 11.13
C ILE A 30 18.53 -4.60 10.63
N ARG A 31 18.20 -3.67 11.54
CA ARG A 31 17.91 -2.28 11.19
C ARG A 31 19.15 -1.55 10.63
N ALA A 32 20.32 -1.82 11.18
CA ALA A 32 21.58 -1.20 10.72
C ALA A 32 21.99 -1.70 9.34
N LEU A 33 21.82 -3.00 9.08
CA LEU A 33 22.18 -3.62 7.81
C LEU A 33 21.13 -3.35 6.70
N ASN A 34 19.87 -3.19 7.06
CA ASN A 34 18.77 -2.94 6.13
C ASN A 34 17.93 -1.74 6.55
N PRO A 35 18.43 -0.50 6.36
CA PRO A 35 17.69 0.70 6.74
C PRO A 35 16.36 0.87 5.98
N GLY A 36 16.18 0.17 4.86
CA GLY A 36 14.95 0.21 4.04
C GLY A 36 13.79 -0.62 4.58
N ILE A 37 14.01 -1.62 5.45
CA ILE A 37 12.93 -2.49 5.94
C ILE A 37 11.92 -1.72 6.81
N PHE A 38 12.37 -0.70 7.53
CA PHE A 38 11.54 0.10 8.44
C PHE A 38 11.35 1.55 7.98
N ARG A 39 11.89 1.93 6.83
CA ARG A 39 11.69 3.25 6.26
C ARG A 39 10.48 3.23 5.35
N TYR A 40 9.40 3.80 5.85
CA TYR A 40 8.30 4.22 5.01
C TYR A 40 8.80 5.42 4.19
N ASP A 41 9.10 5.19 2.94
CA ASP A 41 9.59 6.25 2.07
C ASP A 41 8.38 7.07 1.57
N ALA A 42 7.98 8.05 2.39
CA ALA A 42 6.86 8.92 2.08
C ALA A 42 7.08 9.72 0.77
N VAL A 43 8.33 10.01 0.44
CA VAL A 43 8.69 10.74 -0.79
C VAL A 43 8.39 9.88 -2.01
N LYS A 44 8.79 8.60 -2.00
CA LYS A 44 8.51 7.65 -3.08
C LYS A 44 7.01 7.44 -3.35
N TRP A 45 6.18 7.71 -2.35
CA TRP A 45 4.71 7.59 -2.46
C TRP A 45 4.06 8.90 -2.92
N ALA A 46 4.63 10.05 -2.57
CA ALA A 46 4.13 11.34 -2.99
C ALA A 46 4.54 11.68 -4.42
N GLU A 47 5.72 11.20 -4.84
CA GLU A 47 6.31 11.52 -6.14
C GLU A 47 5.38 11.21 -7.33
N PRO A 48 4.76 9.99 -7.45
CA PRO A 48 3.83 9.72 -8.54
C PRO A 48 2.60 10.65 -8.56
N SER A 49 2.06 11.02 -7.41
CA SER A 49 0.92 11.93 -7.35
C SER A 49 1.31 13.36 -7.70
N VAL A 50 2.52 13.79 -7.36
CA VAL A 50 3.06 15.12 -7.71
C VAL A 50 3.34 15.23 -9.21
N THR A 51 3.86 14.18 -9.82
CA THR A 51 4.16 14.13 -11.26
C THR A 51 2.92 13.84 -12.12
N GLY A 52 1.80 13.43 -11.50
CA GLY A 52 0.59 13.06 -12.21
C GLY A 52 0.64 11.70 -12.92
N GLU A 53 1.68 10.91 -12.67
CA GLU A 53 1.82 9.56 -13.25
C GLU A 53 0.70 8.61 -12.86
N ASN A 54 0.04 8.89 -11.73
CA ASN A 54 -1.12 8.10 -11.29
C ASN A 54 -2.43 8.49 -11.99
N ILE A 55 -2.43 9.58 -12.75
CA ILE A 55 -3.59 10.02 -13.50
C ILE A 55 -3.45 9.47 -14.92
N VAL A 56 -4.33 8.54 -15.27
CA VAL A 56 -4.30 7.86 -16.56
C VAL A 56 -5.54 8.17 -17.37
N THR A 57 -5.34 8.33 -18.67
CA THR A 57 -6.45 8.36 -19.64
C THR A 57 -6.80 6.92 -20.04
N PRO A 58 -8.01 6.65 -20.54
CA PRO A 58 -8.41 5.32 -20.99
C PRO A 58 -7.42 4.66 -21.95
N GLU A 59 -6.77 5.45 -22.81
CA GLU A 59 -5.80 5.00 -23.80
C GLU A 59 -4.44 4.58 -23.20
N LYS A 60 -4.10 5.14 -22.03
CA LYS A 60 -2.82 4.89 -21.34
C LYS A 60 -2.94 3.84 -20.25
N LEU A 61 -4.11 3.22 -20.12
CA LEU A 61 -4.25 2.10 -19.20
C LEU A 61 -3.28 0.98 -19.62
N PRO A 62 -2.58 0.37 -18.66
CA PRO A 62 -1.64 -0.70 -18.96
C PRO A 62 -2.38 -1.79 -19.73
N ALA A 63 -1.90 -2.09 -20.95
CA ALA A 63 -2.53 -2.99 -21.93
C ALA A 63 -2.63 -4.47 -21.47
N ASN A 64 -2.03 -4.82 -20.35
CA ASN A 64 -2.23 -6.11 -19.70
C ASN A 64 -3.61 -6.11 -19.03
N GLY A 65 -4.67 -6.25 -19.83
CA GLY A 65 -6.06 -6.20 -19.40
C GLY A 65 -6.49 -7.30 -18.42
N ASP A 66 -5.65 -8.31 -18.24
CA ASP A 66 -5.90 -9.36 -17.28
C ASP A 66 -5.75 -8.83 -15.85
N ASN A 67 -6.88 -8.75 -15.14
CA ASN A 67 -7.00 -8.41 -13.73
C ASN A 67 -7.02 -6.90 -13.36
N ILE A 68 -7.40 -6.01 -14.25
CA ILE A 68 -7.66 -4.62 -13.89
C ILE A 68 -8.91 -4.57 -13.00
N LEU A 69 -8.81 -3.93 -11.85
CA LEU A 69 -9.95 -3.67 -10.98
C LEU A 69 -10.37 -2.20 -11.11
N PHE A 70 -11.53 -1.96 -11.72
CA PHE A 70 -12.15 -0.65 -11.71
C PHE A 70 -12.98 -0.46 -10.44
N VAL A 71 -12.65 0.55 -9.65
CA VAL A 71 -13.42 0.97 -8.48
C VAL A 71 -14.22 2.20 -8.88
N ILE A 72 -15.52 2.00 -9.08
CA ILE A 72 -16.47 3.03 -9.49
C ILE A 72 -17.02 3.67 -8.22
N LEU A 73 -16.69 4.94 -8.01
CA LEU A 73 -17.05 5.69 -6.82
C LEU A 73 -18.38 6.46 -6.99
N ASP A 74 -18.81 6.61 -8.24
CA ASP A 74 -20.00 7.35 -8.61
C ASP A 74 -20.72 6.65 -9.77
N THR A 75 -22.05 6.68 -9.80
CA THR A 75 -22.89 6.01 -10.80
C THR A 75 -22.70 6.53 -12.21
N ASP A 76 -22.27 7.78 -12.35
CA ASP A 76 -22.15 8.46 -13.65
C ASP A 76 -20.76 8.30 -14.29
N CYS A 77 -19.83 7.59 -13.61
CA CYS A 77 -18.53 7.32 -14.21
C CYS A 77 -18.59 6.23 -15.28
N GLN A 78 -18.33 6.63 -16.52
CA GLN A 78 -18.22 5.71 -17.65
C GLN A 78 -16.84 5.06 -17.66
N VAL A 79 -16.82 3.76 -17.43
CA VAL A 79 -15.60 2.94 -17.47
C VAL A 79 -15.49 2.28 -18.83
N PRO A 80 -14.31 2.33 -19.49
CA PRO A 80 -14.10 1.64 -20.76
C PRO A 80 -14.36 0.13 -20.60
N ASP A 81 -14.93 -0.47 -21.65
CA ASP A 81 -15.22 -1.90 -21.64
C ASP A 81 -13.97 -2.67 -22.05
N ILE A 82 -13.19 -3.08 -21.06
CA ILE A 82 -11.93 -3.83 -21.23
C ILE A 82 -12.20 -5.28 -20.88
N THR A 83 -11.89 -6.17 -21.80
CA THR A 83 -12.04 -7.61 -21.61
C THR A 83 -11.19 -8.10 -20.44
N GLY A 84 -11.80 -8.79 -19.47
CA GLY A 84 -11.11 -9.30 -18.27
C GLY A 84 -11.06 -8.33 -17.09
N ALA A 85 -11.55 -7.10 -17.23
CA ALA A 85 -11.61 -6.16 -16.14
C ALA A 85 -12.75 -6.48 -15.15
N VAL A 86 -12.47 -6.34 -13.87
CA VAL A 86 -13.46 -6.48 -12.79
C VAL A 86 -13.97 -5.10 -12.41
N LYS A 87 -15.28 -4.92 -12.33
CA LYS A 87 -15.90 -3.66 -11.91
C LYS A 87 -16.42 -3.81 -10.47
N LEU A 88 -16.06 -2.89 -9.60
CA LEU A 88 -16.50 -2.80 -8.21
C LEU A 88 -17.10 -1.42 -7.97
N THR A 89 -18.43 -1.34 -7.81
CA THR A 89 -19.12 -0.09 -7.48
C THR A 89 -19.23 0.02 -5.97
N VAL A 90 -18.67 1.09 -5.39
CA VAL A 90 -18.62 1.33 -3.95
C VAL A 90 -18.72 2.81 -3.67
N ALA A 91 -19.62 3.19 -2.78
CA ALA A 91 -19.67 4.58 -2.29
C ALA A 91 -18.36 4.93 -1.55
N PRO A 92 -17.86 6.17 -1.67
CA PRO A 92 -16.60 6.59 -1.04
C PRO A 92 -16.56 6.34 0.47
N GLY A 93 -17.71 6.44 1.17
CA GLY A 93 -17.82 6.18 2.61
C GLY A 93 -17.68 4.69 2.98
N ASP A 94 -18.05 3.78 2.08
CA ASP A 94 -18.05 2.33 2.33
C ASP A 94 -16.78 1.65 1.84
N LEU A 95 -15.87 2.41 1.25
CA LEU A 95 -14.64 1.88 0.65
C LEU A 95 -13.74 1.19 1.66
N LEU A 96 -13.67 1.71 2.88
CA LEU A 96 -12.85 1.17 3.96
C LEU A 96 -13.54 0.02 4.72
N SER A 97 -14.76 -0.35 4.35
CA SER A 97 -15.38 -1.54 4.91
C SER A 97 -14.51 -2.77 4.66
N GLY A 98 -14.44 -3.67 5.64
CA GLY A 98 -13.49 -4.79 5.63
C GLY A 98 -13.57 -5.63 4.35
N ASP A 99 -14.75 -5.82 3.78
CA ASP A 99 -14.96 -6.63 2.57
C ASP A 99 -14.49 -5.90 1.30
N ASN A 100 -14.78 -4.62 1.17
CA ASN A 100 -14.38 -3.83 0.00
C ASN A 100 -12.86 -3.65 -0.03
N LEU A 101 -12.28 -3.26 1.10
CA LEU A 101 -10.82 -3.13 1.24
C LEU A 101 -10.10 -4.46 0.98
N ARG A 102 -10.69 -5.57 1.42
CA ARG A 102 -10.15 -6.92 1.17
C ARG A 102 -10.16 -7.28 -0.32
N LYS A 103 -11.24 -6.94 -1.05
CA LYS A 103 -11.33 -7.15 -2.51
C LYS A 103 -10.27 -6.33 -3.23
N ILE A 104 -10.10 -5.05 -2.87
CA ILE A 104 -9.11 -4.16 -3.46
C ILE A 104 -7.68 -4.68 -3.19
N ARG A 105 -7.37 -5.08 -1.96
CA ARG A 105 -6.05 -5.65 -1.60
C ARG A 105 -5.74 -6.98 -2.28
N LYS A 106 -6.74 -7.78 -2.59
CA LYS A 106 -6.57 -9.07 -3.28
C LYS A 106 -6.38 -8.92 -4.78
N SER A 107 -6.66 -7.75 -5.35
CA SER A 107 -6.40 -7.49 -6.76
C SER A 107 -4.91 -7.64 -7.04
N LYS A 108 -4.57 -8.48 -7.99
CA LYS A 108 -3.19 -8.70 -8.45
C LYS A 108 -2.76 -7.68 -9.50
N GLY A 109 -3.73 -7.01 -10.11
CA GLY A 109 -3.51 -6.03 -11.17
C GLY A 109 -3.66 -4.58 -10.69
N PRO A 110 -3.58 -3.63 -11.62
CA PRO A 110 -3.80 -2.24 -11.34
C PRO A 110 -5.24 -1.98 -10.86
N VAL A 111 -5.37 -1.11 -9.88
CA VAL A 111 -6.64 -0.63 -9.35
C VAL A 111 -6.89 0.77 -9.88
N VAL A 112 -7.94 0.94 -10.65
CA VAL A 112 -8.27 2.20 -11.32
C VAL A 112 -9.50 2.80 -10.66
N LEU A 113 -9.34 3.98 -10.07
CA LEU A 113 -10.40 4.72 -9.42
C LEU A 113 -11.12 5.58 -10.46
N CYS A 114 -12.43 5.50 -10.49
CA CYS A 114 -13.28 6.25 -11.40
C CYS A 114 -14.34 7.01 -10.64
N SER A 115 -14.40 8.34 -10.83
CA SER A 115 -15.50 9.20 -10.39
C SER A 115 -15.68 10.34 -11.38
N GLU A 116 -16.83 10.96 -11.36
CA GLU A 116 -17.12 12.16 -12.15
C GLU A 116 -16.23 13.32 -11.71
N ASP A 117 -16.09 13.49 -10.40
CA ASP A 117 -15.19 14.50 -9.81
C ASP A 117 -13.83 13.88 -9.46
N ILE A 118 -12.78 14.34 -10.15
CA ILE A 118 -11.41 13.91 -9.91
C ILE A 118 -10.95 14.16 -8.46
N SER A 119 -11.55 15.14 -7.77
CA SER A 119 -11.23 15.42 -6.37
C SER A 119 -11.65 14.28 -5.43
N VAL A 120 -12.75 13.61 -5.75
CA VAL A 120 -13.23 12.43 -5.00
C VAL A 120 -12.27 11.26 -5.22
N SER A 121 -11.90 10.97 -6.46
CA SER A 121 -10.92 9.93 -6.78
C SER A 121 -9.57 10.21 -6.12
N SER A 122 -9.12 11.46 -6.08
CA SER A 122 -7.85 11.84 -5.46
C SER A 122 -7.85 11.63 -3.94
N ARG A 123 -8.94 11.97 -3.25
CA ARG A 123 -9.10 11.71 -1.81
C ARG A 123 -9.09 10.22 -1.52
N VAL A 124 -9.84 9.44 -2.29
CA VAL A 124 -9.89 7.98 -2.17
C VAL A 124 -8.51 7.38 -2.44
N TRP A 125 -7.80 7.88 -3.45
CA TRP A 125 -6.44 7.48 -3.77
C TRP A 125 -5.50 7.68 -2.58
N MET A 126 -5.53 8.87 -1.95
CA MET A 126 -4.71 9.17 -0.76
C MET A 126 -5.02 8.20 0.39
N VAL A 127 -6.30 7.93 0.66
CA VAL A 127 -6.71 7.04 1.73
C VAL A 127 -6.25 5.61 1.45
N LEU A 128 -6.45 5.08 0.24
CA LEU A 128 -6.04 3.74 -0.13
C LEU A 128 -4.51 3.59 -0.15
N SER A 129 -3.77 4.59 -0.62
CA SER A 129 -2.32 4.58 -0.60
C SER A 129 -1.76 4.50 0.83
N GLN A 130 -2.38 5.20 1.80
CA GLN A 130 -2.04 5.10 3.21
C GLN A 130 -2.27 3.69 3.79
N THR A 131 -3.20 2.91 3.22
CA THR A 131 -3.43 1.52 3.62
C THR A 131 -2.41 0.54 3.01
N GLY A 132 -1.44 1.03 2.24
CA GLY A 132 -0.35 0.25 1.65
C GLY A 132 -0.65 -0.36 0.27
N ILE A 133 -1.75 0.05 -0.38
CA ILE A 133 -2.07 -0.37 -1.75
C ILE A 133 -1.25 0.48 -2.72
N ARG A 134 -0.51 -0.16 -3.62
CA ARG A 134 0.52 0.52 -4.44
C ARG A 134 0.09 0.79 -5.88
N ASN A 135 -0.61 -0.12 -6.50
CA ASN A 135 -0.95 -0.04 -7.93
C ASN A 135 -2.28 0.70 -8.12
N LEU A 136 -2.35 1.95 -7.64
CA LEU A 136 -3.53 2.80 -7.67
C LEU A 136 -3.40 3.85 -8.76
N TYR A 137 -4.40 3.93 -9.62
CA TYR A 137 -4.51 4.90 -10.70
C TYR A 137 -5.84 5.64 -10.61
N ILE A 138 -5.87 6.85 -11.12
CA ILE A 138 -7.07 7.68 -11.22
C ILE A 138 -7.40 7.82 -12.70
N LEU A 139 -8.59 7.41 -13.09
CA LEU A 139 -9.06 7.57 -14.46
C LEU A 139 -9.50 9.03 -14.66
N LYS A 140 -8.81 9.71 -15.59
CA LYS A 140 -9.22 11.03 -16.04
C LYS A 140 -10.16 10.87 -17.23
N LYS A 141 -11.37 11.45 -17.11
CA LYS A 141 -12.27 11.57 -18.24
C LYS A 141 -11.66 12.59 -19.21
N ASP A 142 -11.51 12.22 -20.48
CA ASP A 142 -11.16 13.22 -21.48
C ASP A 142 -12.26 14.29 -21.54
N PRO A 143 -11.91 15.57 -21.52
CA PRO A 143 -12.88 16.60 -21.81
C PRO A 143 -13.38 16.39 -23.25
N ALA A 144 -14.68 16.14 -23.38
CA ALA A 144 -15.36 16.08 -24.67
C ALA A 144 -15.28 17.42 -25.38
#